data_7a2057a398a82c7dab766812d93ecf5d
#
_entry.id   7a2057a398a82c7dab766812d93ecf5d
#
_cell.length_a   1.000
_cell.length_b   1.000
_cell.length_c   1.000
_cell.angle_alpha   90.00
_cell.angle_beta   90.00
_cell.angle_gamma   90.00
#
_symmetry.space_group_name_H-M   'P 1'
#
loop_
_entity.id
_entity.type
_entity.pdbx_description
1 polymer ?
#
loop_
_entity_poly.entity_id
_entity_poly.type
_entity_poly.pdbx_seq_one_letter_code
_entity_poly.pdbx_strand_id
1 'polypeptide(L)'
;MGAALHLCQSIRSIRFHPIHPGSVTTVEPQPARVESRLSAVPYSVQTLHPMFPYVALVKDKQWQPGPYPGVELMFLHKNEKTGGVAVLRKFHAGMTIPAHIHPEANEFVYVLSGEWEESGVTHSTGAFFFAPRGLAHGPHIAKTEVVSLTIFDGPLTVLNA
;
A
#
# COMPACT_ATOMS: atom_id res chain seq x y z
N MET A 1 29.06 -13.81 -43.69
CA MET A 1 27.82 -13.57 -44.45
C MET A 1 26.68 -14.02 -43.54
N GLY A 2 25.79 -13.26 -43.05
CA GLY A 2 25.27 -11.95 -43.28
C GLY A 2 23.98 -11.83 -42.50
N ALA A 3 23.57 -10.63 -42.35
CA ALA A 3 22.23 -10.17 -42.02
C ALA A 3 21.82 -10.06 -40.51
N ALA A 4 22.17 -8.90 -39.98
CA ALA A 4 21.47 -8.27 -38.87
C ALA A 4 20.11 -7.72 -39.38
N LEU A 5 19.01 -8.14 -38.79
CA LEU A 5 17.70 -7.51 -39.00
C LEU A 5 17.48 -6.43 -37.91
N HIS A 6 17.53 -5.18 -38.37
CA HIS A 6 17.05 -4.02 -37.62
C HIS A 6 15.50 -4.04 -37.57
N LEU A 7 14.94 -4.14 -36.37
CA LEU A 7 13.55 -3.77 -36.17
C LEU A 7 13.51 -2.38 -35.52
N CYS A 8 13.31 -1.37 -36.36
CA CYS A 8 13.03 -0.01 -35.95
C CYS A 8 11.52 0.08 -35.65
N GLN A 9 11.13 0.16 -34.36
CA GLN A 9 9.76 0.45 -33.98
C GLN A 9 9.56 1.94 -33.83
N SER A 10 8.67 2.44 -34.67
CA SER A 10 8.22 3.81 -34.81
C SER A 10 7.53 4.31 -33.54
N ILE A 11 8.14 5.25 -32.84
CA ILE A 11 7.50 6.02 -31.77
C ILE A 11 6.60 7.05 -32.43
N ARG A 12 5.28 6.87 -32.31
CA ARG A 12 4.30 7.86 -32.75
C ARG A 12 4.34 9.07 -31.80
N SER A 13 4.77 10.19 -32.34
CA SER A 13 4.75 11.50 -31.69
C SER A 13 3.32 11.92 -31.39
N ILE A 14 3.01 12.11 -30.10
CA ILE A 14 1.75 12.71 -29.65
C ILE A 14 1.88 14.21 -29.81
N ARG A 15 1.15 14.80 -30.75
CA ARG A 15 1.07 16.27 -30.94
C ARG A 15 0.12 16.85 -29.89
N PHE A 16 0.64 17.67 -29.00
CA PHE A 16 -0.16 18.55 -28.16
C PHE A 16 -0.64 19.75 -28.98
N HIS A 17 -1.94 19.98 -29.01
CA HIS A 17 -2.52 21.20 -29.56
C HIS A 17 -2.50 22.28 -28.46
N PRO A 18 -2.07 23.51 -28.75
CA PRO A 18 -2.15 24.59 -27.77
C PRO A 18 -3.59 24.99 -27.51
N ILE A 19 -3.97 25.01 -26.22
CA ILE A 19 -5.26 25.52 -25.76
C ILE A 19 -5.18 27.05 -25.76
N HIS A 20 -6.03 27.73 -26.53
CA HIS A 20 -6.19 29.17 -26.49
C HIS A 20 -6.71 29.62 -25.12
N PRO A 21 -6.21 30.70 -24.53
CA PRO A 21 -6.74 31.22 -23.29
C PRO A 21 -8.11 31.93 -23.57
N GLY A 22 -9.17 31.23 -23.16
CA GLY A 22 -10.50 31.85 -23.09
C GLY A 22 -10.55 32.84 -21.92
N SER A 23 -11.11 34.00 -22.14
CA SER A 23 -11.27 35.07 -21.16
C SER A 23 -12.05 34.58 -19.95
N VAL A 24 -11.38 34.61 -18.77
CA VAL A 24 -12.02 34.34 -17.49
C VAL A 24 -12.75 35.59 -17.04
N THR A 25 -14.06 35.59 -17.12
CA THR A 25 -14.90 36.54 -16.42
C THR A 25 -14.93 36.19 -14.95
N THR A 26 -14.26 36.99 -14.12
CA THR A 26 -14.31 36.89 -12.67
C THR A 26 -15.70 37.31 -12.18
N VAL A 27 -16.50 36.36 -11.76
CA VAL A 27 -17.73 36.61 -10.98
C VAL A 27 -17.33 36.66 -9.52
N GLU A 28 -17.40 37.87 -8.92
CA GLU A 28 -17.22 38.03 -7.47
C GLU A 28 -18.35 37.27 -6.73
N PRO A 29 -18.01 36.42 -5.73
CA PRO A 29 -19.05 35.80 -4.93
C PRO A 29 -19.62 36.81 -3.94
N GLN A 30 -20.91 37.06 -4.04
CA GLN A 30 -21.67 37.81 -3.03
C GLN A 30 -21.68 37.02 -1.72
N PRO A 31 -21.48 37.68 -0.55
CA PRO A 31 -21.54 36.98 0.73
C PRO A 31 -22.98 36.55 1.02
N ALA A 32 -23.15 35.21 1.11
CA ALA A 32 -24.42 34.64 1.57
C ALA A 32 -24.63 35.00 3.05
N ARG A 33 -25.74 35.71 3.31
CA ARG A 33 -26.20 36.05 4.65
C ARG A 33 -26.72 34.79 5.32
N VAL A 34 -25.89 34.19 6.17
CA VAL A 34 -26.30 33.04 6.99
C VAL A 34 -27.13 33.57 8.16
N GLU A 35 -28.44 33.47 8.06
CA GLU A 35 -29.33 33.65 9.22
C GLU A 35 -29.21 32.41 10.13
N SER A 36 -28.54 32.59 11.27
CA SER A 36 -28.43 31.58 12.32
C SER A 36 -29.76 31.42 13.06
N ARG A 37 -30.62 30.53 12.58
CA ARG A 37 -31.68 29.96 13.41
C ARG A 37 -31.15 28.69 14.08
N LEU A 38 -30.44 28.87 15.20
CA LEU A 38 -30.16 27.78 16.13
C LEU A 38 -31.46 27.44 16.87
N SER A 39 -32.31 26.60 16.25
CA SER A 39 -33.28 25.83 17.00
C SER A 39 -32.52 24.72 17.73
N ALA A 40 -32.48 24.80 19.07
CA ALA A 40 -31.93 23.74 19.90
C ALA A 40 -32.75 22.46 19.70
N VAL A 41 -32.31 21.60 18.80
CA VAL A 41 -32.79 20.23 18.75
C VAL A 41 -32.13 19.52 19.95
N PRO A 42 -32.92 18.90 20.85
CA PRO A 42 -32.31 18.15 21.93
C PRO A 42 -31.47 17.04 21.31
N TYR A 43 -30.14 17.08 21.56
CA TYR A 43 -29.25 15.99 21.25
C TYR A 43 -29.70 14.78 22.07
N SER A 44 -30.58 13.96 21.52
CA SER A 44 -30.68 12.59 21.95
C SER A 44 -29.30 11.98 21.69
N VAL A 45 -28.67 11.43 22.72
CA VAL A 45 -27.47 10.62 22.57
C VAL A 45 -27.89 9.39 21.74
N GLN A 46 -27.93 9.56 20.42
CA GLN A 46 -27.97 8.43 19.53
C GLN A 46 -26.63 7.73 19.76
N THR A 47 -26.70 6.53 20.27
CA THR A 47 -25.58 5.60 20.28
C THR A 47 -25.14 5.52 18.82
N LEU A 48 -24.06 6.26 18.48
CA LEU A 48 -23.45 6.19 17.16
C LEU A 48 -23.03 4.72 16.99
N HIS A 49 -23.79 3.97 16.23
CA HIS A 49 -23.31 2.68 15.75
C HIS A 49 -21.97 2.94 15.06
N PRO A 50 -20.92 2.23 15.42
CA PRO A 50 -19.61 2.46 14.81
C PRO A 50 -19.79 2.38 13.29
N MET A 51 -19.33 3.42 12.58
CA MET A 51 -19.44 3.51 11.12
C MET A 51 -18.77 2.31 10.43
N PHE A 52 -17.80 1.71 11.09
CA PHE A 52 -17.09 0.53 10.64
C PHE A 52 -17.36 -0.64 11.58
N PRO A 53 -17.65 -1.84 11.03
CA PRO A 53 -17.88 -3.05 11.84
C PRO A 53 -16.62 -3.51 12.58
N TYR A 54 -15.45 -3.04 12.19
CA TYR A 54 -14.16 -3.37 12.77
C TYR A 54 -13.20 -2.18 12.72
N VAL A 55 -12.53 -1.93 13.83
CA VAL A 55 -11.44 -0.95 13.95
C VAL A 55 -10.31 -1.58 14.74
N ALA A 56 -9.09 -1.59 14.17
CA ALA A 56 -7.87 -2.00 14.86
C ALA A 56 -7.05 -0.76 15.24
N LEU A 57 -6.70 -0.62 16.51
CA LEU A 57 -5.77 0.40 16.95
C LEU A 57 -4.42 -0.25 17.22
N VAL A 58 -3.38 0.24 16.56
CA VAL A 58 -2.00 -0.29 16.67
C VAL A 58 -1.52 -0.29 18.12
N LYS A 59 -1.87 0.73 18.92
CA LYS A 59 -1.52 0.82 20.34
C LYS A 59 -2.05 -0.33 21.20
N ASP A 60 -3.10 -1.02 20.75
CA ASP A 60 -3.76 -2.13 21.47
C ASP A 60 -3.30 -3.49 20.93
N LYS A 61 -2.34 -3.51 20.01
CA LYS A 61 -1.78 -4.70 19.37
C LYS A 61 -0.33 -4.95 19.82
N GLN A 62 0.10 -6.16 19.66
CA GLN A 62 1.48 -6.53 19.98
C GLN A 62 2.18 -7.16 18.79
N TRP A 63 3.48 -6.90 18.68
CA TRP A 63 4.34 -7.57 17.73
C TRP A 63 4.52 -9.03 18.13
N GLN A 64 4.49 -9.91 17.15
CA GLN A 64 4.69 -11.34 17.29
C GLN A 64 5.84 -11.79 16.40
N PRO A 65 6.61 -12.82 16.76
CA PRO A 65 7.62 -13.35 15.87
C PRO A 65 7.05 -13.73 14.50
N GLY A 66 7.74 -13.35 13.45
CA GLY A 66 7.42 -13.72 12.07
C GLY A 66 8.08 -15.04 11.66
N PRO A 67 7.95 -15.42 10.36
CA PRO A 67 8.48 -16.69 9.85
C PRO A 67 10.00 -16.75 9.78
N TYR A 68 10.68 -15.61 9.86
CA TYR A 68 12.13 -15.53 9.80
C TYR A 68 12.70 -14.80 11.03
N PRO A 69 13.90 -15.14 11.51
CA PRO A 69 14.58 -14.37 12.55
C PRO A 69 14.72 -12.90 12.14
N GLY A 70 14.38 -11.97 13.04
CA GLY A 70 14.42 -10.54 12.77
C GLY A 70 13.20 -10.00 12.02
N VAL A 71 12.16 -10.82 11.81
CA VAL A 71 10.84 -10.38 11.34
C VAL A 71 9.85 -10.44 12.47
N GLU A 72 9.07 -9.37 12.61
CA GLU A 72 7.93 -9.32 13.53
C GLU A 72 6.66 -8.97 12.77
N LEU A 73 5.56 -9.53 13.20
CA LEU A 73 4.24 -9.34 12.61
C LEU A 73 3.27 -8.75 13.64
N MET A 74 2.42 -7.82 13.18
CA MET A 74 1.30 -7.31 13.97
C MET A 74 0.04 -7.42 13.12
N PHE A 75 -0.81 -8.40 13.43
CA PHE A 75 -2.04 -8.64 12.67
C PHE A 75 -3.07 -7.55 12.96
N LEU A 76 -3.46 -6.83 11.91
CA LEU A 76 -4.50 -5.81 11.96
C LEU A 76 -5.88 -6.42 11.73
N HIS A 77 -6.00 -7.30 10.73
CA HIS A 77 -7.26 -7.96 10.37
C HIS A 77 -6.98 -9.32 9.74
N LYS A 78 -7.91 -10.26 9.93
CA LYS A 78 -7.97 -11.53 9.23
C LYS A 78 -9.36 -11.72 8.64
N ASN A 79 -9.41 -12.05 7.37
CA ASN A 79 -10.64 -12.43 6.69
C ASN A 79 -10.87 -13.94 6.85
N GLU A 80 -11.82 -14.31 7.70
CA GLU A 80 -12.09 -15.73 8.01
C GLU A 80 -12.64 -16.53 6.80
N LYS A 81 -13.16 -15.83 5.78
CA LYS A 81 -13.69 -16.50 4.58
C LYS A 81 -12.60 -16.83 3.56
N THR A 82 -11.65 -15.92 3.38
CA THR A 82 -10.60 -16.06 2.37
C THR A 82 -9.26 -16.48 2.96
N GLY A 83 -9.08 -16.38 4.27
CA GLY A 83 -7.79 -16.54 4.94
C GLY A 83 -6.86 -15.34 4.76
N GLY A 84 -7.30 -14.32 4.02
CA GLY A 84 -6.51 -13.12 3.77
C GLY A 84 -6.25 -12.31 5.05
N VAL A 85 -5.13 -11.60 5.08
CA VAL A 85 -4.71 -10.82 6.25
C VAL A 85 -4.23 -9.43 5.87
N ALA A 86 -4.50 -8.46 6.75
CA ALA A 86 -3.81 -7.17 6.77
C ALA A 86 -2.86 -7.16 7.98
N VAL A 87 -1.58 -6.92 7.75
CA VAL A 87 -0.54 -7.05 8.76
C VAL A 87 0.49 -5.93 8.64
N LEU A 88 0.94 -5.39 9.78
CA LEU A 88 2.20 -4.67 9.81
C LEU A 88 3.33 -5.68 9.94
N ARG A 89 4.36 -5.52 9.11
CA ARG A 89 5.60 -6.30 9.20
C ARG A 89 6.73 -5.38 9.60
N LYS A 90 7.53 -5.81 10.54
CA LYS A 90 8.77 -5.14 10.93
C LYS A 90 9.95 -6.06 10.59
N PHE A 91 10.95 -5.49 9.97
CA PHE A 91 12.19 -6.16 9.58
C PHE A 91 13.33 -5.44 10.27
N HIS A 92 14.09 -6.15 11.10
CA HIS A 92 15.24 -5.56 11.77
C HIS A 92 16.34 -5.24 10.77
N ALA A 93 17.08 -4.16 11.03
CA ALA A 93 18.19 -3.74 10.16
C ALA A 93 19.22 -4.87 9.96
N GLY A 94 19.69 -5.02 8.74
CA GLY A 94 20.70 -6.02 8.36
C GLY A 94 20.15 -7.43 8.11
N MET A 95 18.85 -7.68 8.37
CA MET A 95 18.29 -8.99 8.08
C MET A 95 18.04 -9.20 6.58
N THR A 96 18.05 -10.46 6.17
CA THR A 96 17.72 -10.89 4.82
C THR A 96 16.58 -11.89 4.87
N ILE A 97 15.53 -11.65 4.07
CA ILE A 97 14.48 -12.63 3.79
C ILE A 97 14.90 -13.35 2.51
N PRO A 98 15.01 -14.69 2.50
CA PRO A 98 15.29 -15.46 1.29
C PRO A 98 14.23 -15.23 0.21
N ALA A 99 14.58 -15.53 -1.03
CA ALA A 99 13.59 -15.60 -2.10
C ALA A 99 12.52 -16.64 -1.74
N HIS A 100 11.25 -16.26 -1.96
CA HIS A 100 10.11 -17.07 -1.54
C HIS A 100 8.91 -16.87 -2.46
N ILE A 101 7.87 -17.66 -2.23
CA ILE A 101 6.62 -17.67 -3.01
C ILE A 101 5.45 -17.64 -2.02
N HIS A 102 4.41 -16.86 -2.34
CA HIS A 102 3.09 -16.97 -1.73
C HIS A 102 2.15 -17.76 -2.67
N PRO A 103 1.96 -19.06 -2.45
CA PRO A 103 1.22 -19.90 -3.41
C PRO A 103 -0.28 -19.63 -3.43
N GLU A 104 -0.84 -19.02 -2.37
CA GLU A 104 -2.28 -18.90 -2.17
C GLU A 104 -2.76 -17.45 -2.12
N ALA A 105 -1.85 -16.48 -2.12
CA ALA A 105 -2.20 -15.06 -1.98
C ALA A 105 -1.40 -14.17 -2.92
N ASN A 106 -2.05 -13.10 -3.39
CA ASN A 106 -1.35 -11.92 -3.86
C ASN A 106 -0.85 -11.12 -2.67
N GLU A 107 0.32 -10.51 -2.79
CA GLU A 107 0.90 -9.63 -1.80
C GLU A 107 0.91 -8.19 -2.27
N PHE A 108 0.34 -7.30 -1.46
CA PHE A 108 0.35 -5.85 -1.66
C PHE A 108 1.12 -5.23 -0.50
N VAL A 109 2.16 -4.46 -0.78
CA VAL A 109 3.03 -3.87 0.24
C VAL A 109 3.13 -2.38 0.09
N TYR A 110 3.00 -1.67 1.21
CA TYR A 110 3.30 -0.25 1.31
C TYR A 110 4.33 -0.02 2.41
N VAL A 111 5.48 0.57 2.06
CA VAL A 111 6.56 0.87 3.00
C VAL A 111 6.19 2.09 3.82
N LEU A 112 6.00 1.91 5.13
CA LEU A 112 5.67 2.97 6.09
C LEU A 112 6.92 3.69 6.59
N SER A 113 8.02 2.95 6.79
CA SER A 113 9.30 3.52 7.22
C SER A 113 10.46 2.59 6.84
N GLY A 114 11.65 3.19 6.75
CA GLY A 114 12.89 2.47 6.48
C GLY A 114 13.18 2.26 5.01
N GLU A 115 14.22 1.49 4.76
CA GLU A 115 14.73 1.17 3.42
C GLU A 115 15.05 -0.31 3.33
N TRP A 116 14.57 -0.96 2.29
CA TRP A 116 14.98 -2.31 1.94
C TRP A 116 15.43 -2.40 0.48
N GLU A 117 16.20 -3.40 0.17
CA GLU A 117 16.68 -3.70 -1.17
C GLU A 117 16.10 -5.01 -1.64
N GLU A 118 15.64 -5.04 -2.88
CA GLU A 118 15.24 -6.24 -3.58
C GLU A 118 15.84 -6.21 -4.99
N SER A 119 16.53 -7.28 -5.36
CA SER A 119 17.17 -7.42 -6.69
C SER A 119 18.06 -6.22 -7.08
N GLY A 120 18.76 -5.64 -6.10
CA GLY A 120 19.62 -4.46 -6.31
C GLY A 120 18.89 -3.12 -6.41
N VAL A 121 17.57 -3.10 -6.20
CA VAL A 121 16.76 -1.88 -6.17
C VAL A 121 16.38 -1.55 -4.73
N THR A 122 16.67 -0.32 -4.30
CA THR A 122 16.28 0.17 -2.98
C THR A 122 14.86 0.73 -3.01
N HIS A 123 14.04 0.26 -2.09
CA HIS A 123 12.69 0.73 -1.83
C HIS A 123 12.66 1.44 -0.48
N SER A 124 12.22 2.69 -0.47
CA SER A 124 12.11 3.51 0.75
C SER A 124 10.66 3.78 1.13
N THR A 125 10.49 4.53 2.21
CA THR A 125 9.18 5.02 2.67
C THR A 125 8.36 5.60 1.52
N GLY A 126 7.10 5.17 1.39
CA GLY A 126 6.19 5.55 0.33
C GLY A 126 6.22 4.61 -0.89
N ALA A 127 7.16 3.67 -0.97
CA ALA A 127 7.15 2.67 -2.03
C ALA A 127 5.95 1.74 -1.90
N PHE A 128 5.31 1.44 -3.02
CA PHE A 128 4.27 0.42 -3.13
C PHE A 128 4.69 -0.62 -4.15
N PHE A 129 4.50 -1.89 -3.84
CA PHE A 129 4.73 -2.98 -4.77
C PHE A 129 3.72 -4.11 -4.60
N PHE A 130 3.64 -4.89 -5.65
CA PHE A 130 2.69 -5.97 -5.79
C PHE A 130 3.43 -7.23 -6.25
N ALA A 131 3.27 -8.31 -5.52
CA ALA A 131 3.72 -9.63 -5.92
C ALA A 131 2.50 -10.53 -6.19
N PRO A 132 2.29 -10.97 -7.45
CA PRO A 132 1.21 -11.87 -7.75
C PRO A 132 1.43 -13.25 -7.13
N ARG A 133 0.34 -13.90 -6.79
CA ARG A 133 0.33 -15.26 -6.27
C ARG A 133 1.16 -16.19 -7.14
N GLY A 134 2.00 -16.99 -6.50
CA GLY A 134 2.84 -18.00 -7.14
C GLY A 134 4.11 -17.44 -7.80
N LEU A 135 4.32 -16.12 -7.80
CA LEU A 135 5.56 -15.54 -8.31
C LEU A 135 6.64 -15.54 -7.23
N ALA A 136 7.82 -16.06 -7.56
CA ALA A 136 9.00 -15.97 -6.71
C ALA A 136 9.50 -14.52 -6.65
N HIS A 137 9.81 -14.02 -5.46
CA HIS A 137 10.35 -12.70 -5.22
C HIS A 137 11.32 -12.68 -4.06
N GLY A 138 12.13 -11.62 -3.95
CA GLY A 138 13.26 -11.55 -3.05
C GLY A 138 14.58 -12.00 -3.71
N PRO A 139 15.70 -12.12 -2.97
CA PRO A 139 15.78 -11.85 -1.54
C PRO A 139 15.54 -10.37 -1.20
N HIS A 140 15.00 -10.14 0.00
CA HIS A 140 14.84 -8.79 0.53
C HIS A 140 15.90 -8.54 1.60
N ILE A 141 16.56 -7.40 1.56
CA ILE A 141 17.58 -7.00 2.53
C ILE A 141 17.13 -5.72 3.22
N ALA A 142 16.88 -5.76 4.51
CA ALA A 142 16.54 -4.57 5.29
C ALA A 142 17.82 -3.73 5.53
N LYS A 143 17.95 -2.60 4.83
CA LYS A 143 19.10 -1.69 4.99
C LYS A 143 19.02 -0.95 6.33
N THR A 144 17.83 -0.59 6.76
CA THR A 144 17.51 -0.05 8.08
C THR A 144 16.42 -0.92 8.71
N GLU A 145 15.92 -0.56 9.89
CA GLU A 145 14.65 -1.13 10.33
C GLU A 145 13.55 -0.69 9.36
N VAL A 146 12.78 -1.64 8.86
CA VAL A 146 11.68 -1.39 7.92
C VAL A 146 10.36 -1.75 8.57
N VAL A 147 9.37 -0.87 8.43
CA VAL A 147 7.96 -1.20 8.74
C VAL A 147 7.14 -1.07 7.48
N SER A 148 6.35 -2.08 7.17
CA SER A 148 5.43 -2.07 6.04
C SER A 148 4.01 -2.44 6.46
N LEU A 149 3.02 -1.86 5.79
CA LEU A 149 1.67 -2.41 5.74
C LEU A 149 1.61 -3.40 4.59
N THR A 150 1.23 -4.64 4.90
CA THR A 150 1.09 -5.68 3.89
C THR A 150 -0.29 -6.28 3.93
N ILE A 151 -0.86 -6.52 2.76
CA ILE A 151 -2.16 -7.16 2.58
C ILE A 151 -1.95 -8.41 1.73
N PHE A 152 -2.39 -9.54 2.25
CA PHE A 152 -2.55 -10.79 1.50
C PHE A 152 -4.03 -11.04 1.29
N ASP A 153 -4.46 -11.27 0.06
CA ASP A 153 -5.87 -11.52 -0.26
C ASP A 153 -6.33 -12.96 -0.02
N GLY A 154 -5.38 -13.87 0.24
CA GLY A 154 -5.55 -15.25 0.63
C GLY A 154 -4.69 -15.63 1.83
N PRO A 155 -4.58 -16.94 2.17
CA PRO A 155 -3.77 -17.40 3.29
C PRO A 155 -2.30 -16.98 3.16
N LEU A 156 -1.72 -16.50 4.28
CA LEU A 156 -0.31 -16.20 4.36
C LEU A 156 0.50 -17.50 4.49
N THR A 157 0.73 -18.14 3.37
CA THR A 157 1.63 -19.30 3.25
C THR A 157 2.91 -18.85 2.56
N VAL A 158 4.06 -19.33 3.04
CA VAL A 158 5.38 -19.00 2.49
C VAL A 158 6.09 -20.29 2.12
N LEU A 159 6.54 -20.39 0.88
CA LEU A 159 7.41 -21.46 0.40
C LEU A 159 8.75 -20.89 -0.07
N ASN A 160 9.84 -21.57 0.21
CA ASN A 160 11.15 -21.19 -0.34
C ASN A 160 11.13 -21.36 -1.87
N ALA A 161 11.72 -20.38 -2.58
CA ALA A 161 11.85 -20.40 -4.04
C ALA A 161 13.13 -21.11 -4.47
#